data_2968aa47b384a0dfd4096979fd67a943
#
_entry.id   2968aa47b384a0dfd4096979fd67a943
#
_cell.length_a   1.000
_cell.length_b   1.000
_cell.length_c   1.000
_cell.angle_alpha   90.00
_cell.angle_beta   90.00
_cell.angle_gamma   90.00
#
_symmetry.space_group_name_H-M   'P 1'
#
loop_
_entity.id
_entity.type
_entity.pdbx_description
1 polymer ?
#
loop_
_entity_poly.entity_id
_entity_poly.type
_entity_poly.pdbx_seq_one_letter_code
_entity_poly.pdbx_strand_id
1 'polypeptide(L)'
;GYLCGAVGAVLGHRERNCRMSDREITCCFTGPRPPRLPAGGNEASPEISALKERLFAAVEDAYNSGYRNFISGMAEGFDIFAAEAVIRLRHIHPDAELFAAFPCEASPKSHSAAVCRRIQNILDEVSFCHFICKEHIYGCELSRNVYMVENSSLLIGFYDGLSRGTAHCWRCGEERGLRLVN
;
A
#
# COMPACT_ATOMS: atom_id res chain seq x y z
N GLY A 1 1.60 22.09 -2.45
CA GLY A 1 1.37 20.98 -3.33
C GLY A 1 0.40 20.02 -2.71
N TYR A 2 -0.83 20.06 -3.14
CA TYR A 2 -1.91 19.16 -2.71
C TYR A 2 -1.71 17.79 -3.36
N LEU A 3 -2.02 16.69 -2.68
CA LEU A 3 -2.62 15.55 -3.37
C LEU A 3 -3.69 16.19 -4.25
N CYS A 4 -3.54 16.08 -5.56
CA CYS A 4 -4.36 16.75 -6.56
C CYS A 4 -5.80 16.80 -6.04
N GLY A 5 -6.47 17.98 -6.09
CA GLY A 5 -7.77 18.22 -5.45
C GLY A 5 -8.90 17.23 -5.74
N ALA A 6 -8.56 16.14 -6.44
CA ALA A 6 -9.38 14.99 -6.75
C ALA A 6 -9.58 14.01 -5.56
N VAL A 7 -8.63 13.92 -4.61
CA VAL A 7 -8.77 12.97 -3.48
C VAL A 7 -9.94 13.37 -2.58
N GLY A 8 -10.14 14.68 -2.35
CA GLY A 8 -11.29 15.17 -1.58
C GLY A 8 -12.66 15.01 -2.28
N ALA A 9 -12.69 15.02 -3.60
CA ALA A 9 -13.94 14.94 -4.37
C ALA A 9 -14.41 13.49 -4.60
N VAL A 10 -13.49 12.53 -4.72
CA VAL A 10 -13.80 11.10 -4.92
C VAL A 10 -14.27 10.45 -3.60
N LEU A 11 -13.82 10.98 -2.45
CA LEU A 11 -14.08 10.40 -1.13
C LEU A 11 -15.46 10.69 -0.57
N GLY A 12 -16.22 11.65 -1.12
CA GLY A 12 -17.57 12.00 -0.63
C GLY A 12 -18.61 10.87 -0.71
N HIS A 13 -18.29 9.71 -1.29
CA HIS A 13 -19.23 8.61 -1.48
C HIS A 13 -18.75 7.22 -1.03
N ARG A 14 -17.53 7.07 -0.49
CA ARG A 14 -16.97 5.75 -0.14
C ARG A 14 -16.59 5.56 1.32
N GLU A 15 -16.99 6.44 2.23
CA GLU A 15 -17.03 6.12 3.66
C GLU A 15 -18.16 5.10 3.93
N ARG A 16 -18.07 3.94 3.33
CA ARG A 16 -18.83 2.80 3.86
C ARG A 16 -18.11 2.39 5.13
N ASN A 17 -18.87 2.32 6.20
CA ASN A 17 -18.52 1.79 7.50
C ASN A 17 -18.09 0.30 7.35
N CYS A 18 -17.01 0.07 6.59
CA CYS A 18 -16.37 -1.21 6.46
C CYS A 18 -15.57 -1.39 7.75
N ARG A 19 -16.16 -2.04 8.73
CA ARG A 19 -15.41 -2.65 9.81
C ARG A 19 -14.40 -3.56 9.10
N MET A 20 -13.11 -3.24 9.20
CA MET A 20 -12.05 -4.18 8.88
C MET A 20 -12.08 -5.27 9.96
N SER A 21 -13.13 -6.12 9.90
CA SER A 21 -13.37 -7.17 10.90
C SER A 21 -12.59 -8.46 10.62
N ASP A 22 -11.92 -8.53 9.47
CA ASP A 22 -11.32 -9.78 8.99
C ASP A 22 -9.81 -9.68 8.86
N ARG A 23 -9.14 -9.31 9.97
CA ARG A 23 -7.67 -9.28 10.07
C ARG A 23 -7.03 -10.58 9.54
N GLU A 24 -7.68 -11.71 9.79
CA GLU A 24 -7.19 -13.04 9.42
C GLU A 24 -7.02 -13.24 7.90
N ILE A 25 -7.83 -12.56 7.10
CA ILE A 25 -7.79 -12.62 5.63
C ILE A 25 -7.23 -11.34 5.01
N THR A 26 -6.59 -10.50 5.81
CA THR A 26 -6.03 -9.21 5.38
C THR A 26 -4.51 -9.27 5.30
N CYS A 27 -3.98 -8.80 4.17
CA CYS A 27 -2.56 -8.61 3.88
C CYS A 27 -2.23 -7.13 3.77
N CYS A 28 -1.10 -6.69 4.30
CA CYS A 28 -0.57 -5.34 4.05
C CYS A 28 0.81 -5.38 3.40
N PHE A 29 1.25 -4.23 2.92
CA PHE A 29 2.50 -4.09 2.18
C PHE A 29 3.45 -3.11 2.84
N THR A 30 4.75 -3.33 2.62
CA THR A 30 5.80 -2.37 2.99
C THR A 30 6.99 -2.47 2.07
N GLY A 31 7.56 -1.33 1.71
CA GLY A 31 8.78 -1.31 0.91
C GLY A 31 9.35 0.09 0.75
N PRO A 32 10.52 0.21 0.10
CA PRO A 32 11.21 1.47 -0.02
C PRO A 32 10.59 2.37 -1.10
N ARG A 33 10.91 3.65 -1.00
CA ARG A 33 10.64 4.66 -2.03
C ARG A 33 11.61 4.52 -3.21
N PRO A 34 11.29 5.12 -4.37
CA PRO A 34 12.04 4.91 -5.62
C PRO A 34 13.56 4.96 -5.50
N PRO A 35 14.20 5.92 -4.79
CA PRO A 35 15.66 5.98 -4.73
C PRO A 35 16.35 4.76 -4.09
N ARG A 36 15.59 3.96 -3.33
CA ARG A 36 16.09 2.74 -2.66
C ARG A 36 15.55 1.45 -3.26
N LEU A 37 14.77 1.54 -4.32
CA LEU A 37 14.39 0.40 -5.15
C LEU A 37 15.56 0.01 -6.07
N PRO A 38 15.60 -1.23 -6.59
CA PRO A 38 16.55 -1.62 -7.63
C PRO A 38 16.60 -0.60 -8.77
N ALA A 39 17.77 -0.40 -9.34
CA ALA A 39 18.01 0.59 -10.41
C ALA A 39 17.49 2.01 -10.09
N GLY A 40 17.47 2.40 -8.79
CA GLY A 40 16.98 3.73 -8.37
C GLY A 40 15.49 3.94 -8.64
N GLY A 41 14.70 2.88 -8.81
CA GLY A 41 13.28 2.94 -9.13
C GLY A 41 12.97 3.19 -10.60
N ASN A 42 13.96 3.04 -11.49
CA ASN A 42 13.73 3.12 -12.94
C ASN A 42 12.84 1.97 -13.42
N GLU A 43 11.55 2.28 -13.67
CA GLU A 43 10.55 1.26 -14.04
C GLU A 43 10.78 0.63 -15.43
N ALA A 44 11.63 1.22 -16.28
CA ALA A 44 12.05 0.62 -17.53
C ALA A 44 13.15 -0.43 -17.36
N SER A 45 13.69 -0.58 -16.14
CA SER A 45 14.77 -1.53 -15.88
C SER A 45 14.26 -2.98 -15.71
N PRO A 46 15.07 -3.98 -16.13
CA PRO A 46 14.73 -5.39 -15.92
C PRO A 46 14.56 -5.76 -14.44
N GLU A 47 15.31 -5.10 -13.55
CA GLU A 47 15.28 -5.36 -12.11
C GLU A 47 13.94 -4.95 -11.49
N ILE A 48 13.37 -3.81 -11.91
CA ILE A 48 12.03 -3.39 -11.46
C ILE A 48 10.95 -4.28 -12.06
N SER A 49 11.10 -4.67 -13.33
CA SER A 49 10.17 -5.62 -13.96
C SER A 49 10.15 -6.95 -13.20
N ALA A 50 11.31 -7.50 -12.86
CA ALA A 50 11.43 -8.72 -12.07
C ALA A 50 10.83 -8.56 -10.65
N LEU A 51 11.07 -7.41 -10.00
CA LEU A 51 10.46 -7.11 -8.69
C LEU A 51 8.93 -7.11 -8.75
N LYS A 52 8.35 -6.46 -9.77
CA LYS A 52 6.89 -6.41 -9.96
C LYS A 52 6.28 -7.78 -10.20
N GLU A 53 6.93 -8.65 -10.98
CA GLU A 53 6.44 -10.01 -11.20
C GLU A 53 6.56 -10.88 -9.93
N ARG A 54 7.63 -10.75 -9.15
CA ARG A 54 7.76 -11.43 -7.85
C ARG A 54 6.69 -10.94 -6.87
N LEU A 55 6.43 -9.63 -6.83
CA LEU A 55 5.38 -9.05 -5.99
C LEU A 55 4.00 -9.57 -6.40
N PHE A 56 3.71 -9.62 -7.71
CA PHE A 56 2.45 -10.17 -8.18
C PHE A 56 2.28 -11.64 -7.80
N ALA A 57 3.32 -12.46 -7.96
CA ALA A 57 3.29 -13.86 -7.53
C ALA A 57 3.02 -13.99 -6.01
N ALA A 58 3.64 -13.15 -5.19
CA ALA A 58 3.39 -13.16 -3.74
C ALA A 58 1.94 -12.73 -3.38
N VAL A 59 1.37 -11.79 -4.13
CA VAL A 59 -0.04 -11.37 -3.97
C VAL A 59 -1.00 -12.51 -4.38
N GLU A 60 -0.69 -13.19 -5.47
CA GLU A 60 -1.46 -14.34 -5.96
C GLU A 60 -1.38 -15.53 -4.97
N ASP A 61 -0.20 -15.81 -4.44
CA ASP A 61 0.00 -16.84 -3.40
C ASP A 61 -0.78 -16.51 -2.12
N ALA A 62 -0.81 -15.24 -1.72
CA ALA A 62 -1.62 -14.79 -0.59
C ALA A 62 -3.11 -15.04 -0.87
N TYR A 63 -3.61 -14.66 -2.04
CA TYR A 63 -4.99 -14.91 -2.44
C TYR A 63 -5.31 -16.40 -2.41
N ASN A 64 -4.47 -17.25 -2.97
CA ASN A 64 -4.62 -18.70 -2.99
C ASN A 64 -4.57 -19.32 -1.57
N SER A 65 -3.91 -18.63 -0.63
CA SER A 65 -3.88 -18.97 0.80
C SER A 65 -5.09 -18.48 1.61
N GLY A 66 -6.07 -17.85 0.96
CA GLY A 66 -7.31 -17.40 1.57
C GLY A 66 -7.40 -15.90 1.88
N TYR A 67 -6.34 -15.13 1.63
CA TYR A 67 -6.40 -13.66 1.79
C TYR A 67 -7.32 -13.05 0.73
N ARG A 68 -8.09 -12.04 1.13
CA ARG A 68 -9.03 -11.34 0.26
C ARG A 68 -8.86 -9.83 0.30
N ASN A 69 -8.40 -9.30 1.42
CA ASN A 69 -8.23 -7.88 1.66
C ASN A 69 -6.74 -7.52 1.59
N PHE A 70 -6.42 -6.45 0.87
CA PHE A 70 -5.05 -6.01 0.65
C PHE A 70 -4.93 -4.51 0.93
N ILE A 71 -4.08 -4.11 1.88
CA ILE A 71 -3.91 -2.73 2.30
C ILE A 71 -2.60 -2.16 1.76
N SER A 72 -2.69 -1.15 0.90
CA SER A 72 -1.53 -0.37 0.46
C SER A 72 -1.43 0.95 1.23
N GLY A 73 -0.21 1.30 1.64
CA GLY A 73 0.11 2.60 2.24
C GLY A 73 0.23 3.74 1.24
N MET A 74 0.05 3.49 -0.04
CA MET A 74 0.02 4.46 -1.13
C MET A 74 1.23 5.39 -1.20
N ALA A 75 2.37 4.98 -0.62
CA ALA A 75 3.62 5.70 -0.78
C ALA A 75 4.21 5.43 -2.17
N GLU A 76 4.81 6.45 -2.77
CA GLU A 76 5.50 6.30 -4.06
C GLU A 76 6.59 5.21 -3.96
N GLY A 77 6.67 4.35 -4.98
CA GLY A 77 7.54 3.20 -5.04
C GLY A 77 6.82 1.89 -4.79
N PHE A 78 7.30 1.08 -3.85
CA PHE A 78 6.80 -0.29 -3.63
C PHE A 78 5.31 -0.36 -3.32
N ASP A 79 4.76 0.57 -2.51
CA ASP A 79 3.34 0.55 -2.14
C ASP A 79 2.42 0.76 -3.35
N ILE A 80 2.84 1.59 -4.32
CA ILE A 80 2.13 1.78 -5.58
C ILE A 80 2.20 0.51 -6.44
N PHE A 81 3.37 -0.13 -6.53
CA PHE A 81 3.50 -1.41 -7.25
C PHE A 81 2.60 -2.50 -6.63
N ALA A 82 2.50 -2.52 -5.29
CA ALA A 82 1.64 -3.45 -4.57
C ALA A 82 0.15 -3.19 -4.88
N ALA A 83 -0.29 -1.93 -4.85
CA ALA A 83 -1.66 -1.58 -5.22
C ALA A 83 -2.00 -2.02 -6.66
N GLU A 84 -1.10 -1.77 -7.61
CA GLU A 84 -1.27 -2.19 -9.01
C GLU A 84 -1.28 -3.72 -9.16
N ALA A 85 -0.46 -4.43 -8.37
CA ALA A 85 -0.48 -5.90 -8.36
C ALA A 85 -1.84 -6.44 -7.86
N VAL A 86 -2.45 -5.82 -6.86
CA VAL A 86 -3.81 -6.19 -6.40
C VAL A 86 -4.86 -5.87 -7.45
N ILE A 87 -4.78 -4.73 -8.14
CA ILE A 87 -5.68 -4.39 -9.24
C ILE A 87 -5.56 -5.44 -10.36
N ARG A 88 -4.35 -5.83 -10.72
CA ARG A 88 -4.11 -6.92 -11.69
C ARG A 88 -4.74 -8.24 -11.21
N LEU A 89 -4.62 -8.57 -9.93
CA LEU A 89 -5.25 -9.76 -9.34
C LEU A 89 -6.78 -9.69 -9.46
N ARG A 90 -7.40 -8.54 -9.19
CA ARG A 90 -8.87 -8.35 -9.28
C ARG A 90 -9.45 -8.59 -10.67
N HIS A 91 -8.69 -8.36 -11.71
CA HIS A 91 -9.13 -8.69 -13.08
C HIS A 91 -9.32 -10.20 -13.28
N ILE A 92 -8.64 -11.02 -12.46
CA ILE A 92 -8.75 -12.49 -12.48
C ILE A 92 -9.69 -12.97 -11.38
N HIS A 93 -9.64 -12.30 -10.22
CA HIS A 93 -10.35 -12.64 -8.99
C HIS A 93 -11.11 -11.42 -8.45
N PRO A 94 -12.36 -11.17 -8.91
CA PRO A 94 -13.11 -9.95 -8.58
C PRO A 94 -13.47 -9.79 -7.09
N ASP A 95 -13.32 -10.83 -6.28
CA ASP A 95 -13.54 -10.83 -4.83
C ASP A 95 -12.30 -10.37 -4.01
N ALA A 96 -11.18 -10.09 -4.67
CA ALA A 96 -10.05 -9.46 -4.02
C ALA A 96 -10.32 -7.95 -3.83
N GLU A 97 -10.11 -7.44 -2.61
CA GLU A 97 -10.41 -6.06 -2.25
C GLU A 97 -9.13 -5.26 -1.98
N LEU A 98 -9.02 -4.08 -2.59
CA LEU A 98 -7.92 -3.14 -2.36
C LEU A 98 -8.35 -2.02 -1.43
N PHE A 99 -7.61 -1.84 -0.34
CA PHE A 99 -7.77 -0.74 0.61
C PHE A 99 -6.56 0.19 0.56
N ALA A 100 -6.80 1.49 0.66
CA ALA A 100 -5.76 2.50 0.72
C ALA A 100 -5.69 3.12 2.13
N ALA A 101 -4.50 3.14 2.72
CA ALA A 101 -4.24 3.80 3.99
C ALA A 101 -3.32 5.01 3.79
N PHE A 102 -3.82 6.20 4.11
CA PHE A 102 -3.06 7.44 4.00
C PHE A 102 -2.65 7.99 5.36
N PRO A 103 -1.45 8.57 5.49
CA PRO A 103 -1.04 9.20 6.74
C PRO A 103 -1.89 10.44 7.09
N CYS A 104 -2.37 11.18 6.09
CA CYS A 104 -3.21 12.37 6.28
C CYS A 104 -3.98 12.71 5.00
N GLU A 105 -5.08 13.46 5.14
CA GLU A 105 -5.87 13.96 4.01
C GLU A 105 -5.10 15.00 3.20
N ALA A 106 -4.39 15.90 3.89
CA ALA A 106 -3.59 16.97 3.29
C ALA A 106 -2.10 16.62 3.34
N SER A 107 -1.58 15.97 2.28
CA SER A 107 -0.15 15.67 2.22
C SER A 107 0.66 16.91 1.83
N PRO A 108 1.73 17.25 2.58
CA PRO A 108 2.65 18.34 2.21
C PRO A 108 3.56 17.96 1.04
N LYS A 109 3.60 16.70 0.62
CA LYS A 109 4.46 16.21 -0.45
C LYS A 109 3.85 16.50 -1.81
N SER A 110 4.60 17.19 -2.66
CA SER A 110 4.23 17.33 -4.05
C SER A 110 4.70 16.10 -4.83
N HIS A 111 3.82 15.55 -5.63
CA HIS A 111 4.14 14.52 -6.60
C HIS A 111 4.16 15.10 -8.01
N SER A 112 4.88 14.45 -8.92
CA SER A 112 4.79 14.79 -10.34
C SER A 112 3.36 14.55 -10.87
N ALA A 113 2.99 15.24 -11.95
CA ALA A 113 1.67 15.02 -12.57
C ALA A 113 1.45 13.55 -12.99
N ALA A 114 2.51 12.85 -13.36
CA ALA A 114 2.44 11.42 -13.72
C ALA A 114 2.10 10.56 -12.49
N VAL A 115 2.75 10.81 -11.36
CA VAL A 115 2.47 10.10 -10.09
C VAL A 115 1.07 10.41 -9.59
N CYS A 116 0.62 11.67 -9.68
CA CYS A 116 -0.75 12.05 -9.30
C CYS A 116 -1.80 11.30 -10.12
N ARG A 117 -1.65 11.23 -11.45
CA ARG A 117 -2.56 10.47 -12.32
C ARG A 117 -2.56 8.97 -11.96
N ARG A 118 -1.39 8.41 -11.69
CA ARG A 118 -1.26 7.00 -11.31
C ARG A 118 -1.98 6.69 -10.00
N ILE A 119 -1.79 7.54 -8.98
CA ILE A 119 -2.52 7.43 -7.71
C ILE A 119 -4.02 7.56 -7.95
N GLN A 120 -4.48 8.49 -8.80
CA GLN A 120 -5.89 8.65 -9.11
C GLN A 120 -6.48 7.39 -9.73
N ASN A 121 -5.81 6.80 -10.74
CA ASN A 121 -6.26 5.56 -11.36
C ASN A 121 -6.39 4.41 -10.34
N ILE A 122 -5.45 4.33 -9.38
CA ILE A 122 -5.54 3.34 -8.29
C ILE A 122 -6.74 3.64 -7.38
N LEU A 123 -6.97 4.92 -7.04
CA LEU A 123 -8.08 5.33 -6.17
C LEU A 123 -9.47 5.04 -6.79
N ASP A 124 -9.58 5.06 -8.11
CA ASP A 124 -10.80 4.70 -8.81
C ASP A 124 -11.15 3.20 -8.62
N GLU A 125 -10.14 2.37 -8.33
CA GLU A 125 -10.24 0.92 -8.10
C GLU A 125 -10.29 0.52 -6.61
N VAL A 126 -10.03 1.45 -5.69
CA VAL A 126 -9.99 1.17 -4.25
C VAL A 126 -11.40 0.99 -3.69
N SER A 127 -11.59 -0.05 -2.87
CA SER A 127 -12.87 -0.32 -2.20
C SER A 127 -13.09 0.59 -0.99
N PHE A 128 -12.00 0.98 -0.30
CA PHE A 128 -12.04 1.82 0.88
C PHE A 128 -10.75 2.61 1.07
N CYS A 129 -10.88 3.86 1.54
CA CYS A 129 -9.76 4.72 1.93
C CYS A 129 -9.83 5.04 3.42
N HIS A 130 -8.69 4.96 4.10
CA HIS A 130 -8.54 5.38 5.50
C HIS A 130 -7.47 6.45 5.64
N PHE A 131 -7.78 7.50 6.39
CA PHE A 131 -6.86 8.58 6.74
C PHE A 131 -6.58 8.54 8.23
N ILE A 132 -5.30 8.51 8.61
CA ILE A 132 -4.89 8.48 10.03
C ILE A 132 -5.16 9.84 10.67
N CYS A 133 -4.86 10.92 9.96
CA CYS A 133 -5.00 12.30 10.44
C CYS A 133 -5.66 13.17 9.37
N LYS A 134 -6.29 14.28 9.79
CA LYS A 134 -6.78 15.31 8.85
C LYS A 134 -5.61 16.11 8.28
N GLU A 135 -4.71 16.57 9.13
CA GLU A 135 -3.55 17.35 8.77
C GLU A 135 -2.26 16.55 8.97
N HIS A 136 -1.20 16.94 8.24
CA HIS A 136 0.10 16.29 8.40
C HIS A 136 0.70 16.65 9.76
N ILE A 137 0.91 15.64 10.60
CA ILE A 137 1.62 15.73 11.88
C ILE A 137 2.86 14.84 11.85
N TYR A 138 3.84 15.18 12.69
CA TYR A 138 5.05 14.36 12.80
C TYR A 138 4.70 12.92 13.20
N GLY A 139 5.25 11.96 12.46
CA GLY A 139 5.04 10.53 12.73
C GLY A 139 3.76 9.92 12.12
N CYS A 140 2.94 10.68 11.41
CA CYS A 140 1.71 10.16 10.81
C CYS A 140 1.96 9.00 9.82
N GLU A 141 3.11 8.97 9.14
CA GLU A 141 3.51 7.83 8.30
C GLU A 141 3.77 6.57 9.12
N LEU A 142 4.35 6.70 10.32
CA LEU A 142 4.57 5.56 11.22
C LEU A 142 3.24 5.07 11.80
N SER A 143 2.34 5.98 12.16
CA SER A 143 0.98 5.65 12.63
C SER A 143 0.20 4.91 11.54
N ARG A 144 0.33 5.32 10.26
CA ARG A 144 -0.25 4.60 9.13
C ARG A 144 0.30 3.17 9.02
N ASN A 145 1.62 2.98 9.20
CA ASN A 145 2.21 1.64 9.17
C ASN A 145 1.67 0.76 10.31
N VAL A 146 1.54 1.31 11.52
CA VAL A 146 0.94 0.61 12.67
C VAL A 146 -0.51 0.20 12.34
N TYR A 147 -1.32 1.12 11.82
CA TYR A 147 -2.70 0.83 11.41
C TYR A 147 -2.77 -0.35 10.41
N MET A 148 -1.93 -0.35 9.37
CA MET A 148 -1.91 -1.43 8.39
C MET A 148 -1.56 -2.77 9.01
N VAL A 149 -0.55 -2.81 9.88
CA VAL A 149 -0.11 -4.03 10.56
C VAL A 149 -1.16 -4.54 11.55
N GLU A 150 -1.81 -3.65 12.32
CA GLU A 150 -2.86 -4.02 13.27
C GLU A 150 -4.10 -4.63 12.60
N ASN A 151 -4.37 -4.25 11.37
CA ASN A 151 -5.49 -4.74 10.59
C ASN A 151 -5.13 -5.90 9.63
N SER A 152 -3.96 -6.50 9.78
CA SER A 152 -3.47 -7.56 8.89
C SER A 152 -2.91 -8.74 9.67
N SER A 153 -2.89 -9.92 9.04
CA SER A 153 -2.19 -11.11 9.53
C SER A 153 -1.02 -11.52 8.64
N LEU A 154 -0.88 -10.90 7.45
CA LEU A 154 0.22 -11.09 6.53
C LEU A 154 0.82 -9.74 6.16
N LEU A 155 2.15 -9.67 6.10
CA LEU A 155 2.91 -8.55 5.57
C LEU A 155 3.79 -9.04 4.42
N ILE A 156 3.54 -8.51 3.22
CA ILE A 156 4.41 -8.71 2.05
C ILE A 156 5.28 -7.46 1.89
N GLY A 157 6.58 -7.62 1.81
CA GLY A 157 7.49 -6.49 1.76
C GLY A 157 8.66 -6.67 0.81
N PHE A 158 9.37 -5.58 0.57
CA PHE A 158 10.71 -5.57 0.02
C PHE A 158 11.61 -4.86 1.04
N TYR A 159 12.30 -5.65 1.87
CA TYR A 159 13.11 -5.14 2.96
C TYR A 159 14.57 -5.56 2.82
N ASP A 160 15.42 -4.58 2.58
CA ASP A 160 16.88 -4.72 2.41
C ASP A 160 17.69 -4.38 3.68
N GLY A 161 17.01 -4.11 4.79
CA GLY A 161 17.64 -3.71 6.05
C GLY A 161 17.99 -2.22 6.16
N LEU A 162 17.80 -1.43 5.10
CA LEU A 162 18.32 -0.04 5.02
C LEU A 162 17.24 1.04 5.16
N SER A 163 16.01 0.78 4.71
CA SER A 163 14.94 1.75 4.73
C SER A 163 14.29 1.86 6.12
N ARG A 164 14.40 3.03 6.78
CA ARG A 164 13.85 3.23 8.14
C ARG A 164 12.36 3.01 8.23
N GLY A 165 11.58 3.48 7.26
CA GLY A 165 10.12 3.32 7.24
C GLY A 165 9.72 1.86 7.04
N THR A 166 10.38 1.15 6.11
CA THR A 166 10.19 -0.28 5.87
C THR A 166 10.60 -1.09 7.10
N ALA A 167 11.76 -0.78 7.70
CA ALA A 167 12.25 -1.43 8.92
C ALA A 167 11.26 -1.28 10.09
N HIS A 168 10.66 -0.10 10.25
CA HIS A 168 9.65 0.14 11.28
C HIS A 168 8.42 -0.75 11.05
N CYS A 169 7.87 -0.74 9.83
CA CYS A 169 6.70 -1.54 9.49
C CYS A 169 6.97 -3.05 9.67
N TRP A 170 8.15 -3.50 9.22
CA TRP A 170 8.61 -4.89 9.34
C TRP A 170 8.67 -5.34 10.79
N ARG A 171 9.33 -4.56 11.65
CA ARG A 171 9.43 -4.82 13.10
C ARG A 171 8.06 -4.83 13.77
N CYS A 172 7.19 -3.89 13.44
CA CYS A 172 5.80 -3.89 13.93
C CYS A 172 5.08 -5.19 13.55
N GLY A 173 5.31 -5.72 12.35
CA GLY A 173 4.76 -7.00 11.90
C GLY A 173 5.28 -8.18 12.72
N GLU A 174 6.60 -8.24 12.97
CA GLU A 174 7.23 -9.25 13.82
C GLU A 174 6.65 -9.23 15.24
N GLU A 175 6.62 -8.05 15.87
CA GLU A 175 6.12 -7.86 17.25
C GLU A 175 4.64 -8.26 17.39
N ARG A 176 3.85 -8.14 16.34
CA ARG A 176 2.42 -8.49 16.33
C ARG A 176 2.13 -9.88 15.76
N GLY A 177 3.17 -10.64 15.44
CA GLY A 177 3.07 -12.03 15.00
C GLY A 177 2.46 -12.20 13.60
N LEU A 178 2.65 -11.24 12.70
CA LEU A 178 2.24 -11.39 11.32
C LEU A 178 3.11 -12.44 10.61
N ARG A 179 2.52 -13.16 9.66
CA ARG A 179 3.30 -13.87 8.65
C ARG A 179 4.04 -12.86 7.79
N LEU A 180 5.34 -13.03 7.59
CA LEU A 180 6.18 -12.10 6.81
C LEU A 180 6.67 -12.79 5.54
N VAL A 181 6.59 -12.07 4.42
CA VAL A 181 7.07 -12.48 3.10
C VAL A 181 7.93 -11.35 2.53
N ASN A 182 9.23 -11.63 2.20
CA ASN A 182 10.19 -10.67 1.64
C ASN A 182 10.56 -11.03 0.21
#